data_11dd04c8935bbc757296c0bab7970707
#
_entry.id   11dd04c8935bbc757296c0bab7970707
#
_cell.length_a   1.000
_cell.length_b   1.000
_cell.length_c   1.000
_cell.angle_alpha   90.00
_cell.angle_beta   90.00
_cell.angle_gamma   90.00
#
_symmetry.space_group_name_H-M   'P 1'
#
loop_
_entity.id
_entity.type
_entity.pdbx_description
1 polymer ?
#
loop_
_entity_poly.entity_id
_entity_poly.type
_entity_poly.pdbx_seq_one_letter_code
_entity_poly.pdbx_strand_id
1 'polypeptide(L)'
;MPYEVKNKDKFKFVEEGEGESLVLLHGLFGALSNFETLIEYFRQHYKVIVPILPLFELDILHSTVGGIAKFVHRFLEARDLKNVHLLGNSLGGHVALVHVLKHPERIKSLTLTGSSGLFENGMGDSYPKRGDYEYIKNKTELTFYDPKTATKELVDEVYGIINNRIKAIKIISLAKSAIRNNLGEELNQIKQPTLLIWEIMTTLPRLL
;
A
#
# COMPACT_ATOMS: atom_id res chain seq x y z
N MET A 1 -11.49 13.17 7.51
CA MET A 1 -10.68 12.14 8.17
C MET A 1 -10.65 12.45 9.66
N PRO A 2 -10.85 11.49 10.55
CA PRO A 2 -10.89 11.75 12.00
C PRO A 2 -9.49 11.93 12.62
N TYR A 3 -8.42 11.63 11.89
CA TYR A 3 -7.05 11.68 12.40
C TYR A 3 -6.25 12.85 11.86
N GLU A 4 -5.41 13.44 12.74
CA GLU A 4 -4.50 14.52 12.36
C GLU A 4 -3.33 13.97 11.56
N VAL A 5 -3.07 14.57 10.40
CA VAL A 5 -1.89 14.29 9.60
C VAL A 5 -0.74 15.14 10.12
N LYS A 6 0.20 14.50 10.81
CA LYS A 6 1.43 15.12 11.30
C LYS A 6 2.42 15.31 10.16
N ASN A 7 3.16 16.41 10.24
CA ASN A 7 4.26 16.69 9.32
C ASN A 7 5.55 16.80 10.13
N LYS A 8 6.53 15.97 9.81
CA LYS A 8 7.86 16.07 10.41
C LYS A 8 8.91 15.85 9.32
N ASP A 9 9.83 16.80 9.20
CA ASP A 9 10.79 16.87 8.09
C ASP A 9 10.04 16.87 6.75
N LYS A 10 10.28 15.87 5.90
CA LYS A 10 9.59 15.68 4.62
C LYS A 10 8.51 14.59 4.66
N PHE A 11 8.19 14.08 5.84
CA PHE A 11 7.26 12.96 5.98
C PHE A 11 5.92 13.44 6.52
N LYS A 12 4.85 12.92 5.90
CA LYS A 12 3.47 13.06 6.36
C LYS A 12 3.02 11.70 6.90
N PHE A 13 2.39 11.68 8.06
CA PHE A 13 1.92 10.45 8.69
C PHE A 13 0.83 10.71 9.70
N VAL A 14 0.03 9.70 9.99
CA VAL A 14 -0.83 9.65 11.18
C VAL A 14 -0.11 8.84 12.25
N GLU A 15 -0.27 9.23 13.51
CA GLU A 15 0.30 8.51 14.66
C GLU A 15 -0.66 8.61 15.84
N GLU A 16 -1.13 7.45 16.31
CA GLU A 16 -2.10 7.32 17.39
C GLU A 16 -1.67 6.22 18.36
N GLY A 17 -1.99 6.40 19.64
CA GLY A 17 -1.68 5.43 20.69
C GLY A 17 -0.23 5.46 21.14
N GLU A 18 0.11 4.52 22.04
CA GLU A 18 1.43 4.37 22.67
C GLU A 18 1.85 2.90 22.71
N GLY A 19 3.12 2.63 23.00
CA GLY A 19 3.66 1.27 23.11
C GLY A 19 4.51 0.84 21.93
N GLU A 20 4.50 -0.45 21.60
CA GLU A 20 5.24 -1.00 20.46
C GLU A 20 4.72 -0.42 19.15
N SER A 21 5.62 -0.19 18.21
CA SER A 21 5.25 0.47 16.94
C SER A 21 4.61 -0.53 15.96
N LEU A 22 3.37 -0.24 15.54
CA LEU A 22 2.66 -0.89 14.45
C LEU A 22 2.61 0.07 13.27
N VAL A 23 3.36 -0.23 12.20
CA VAL A 23 3.42 0.59 10.99
C VAL A 23 2.52 -0.01 9.92
N LEU A 24 1.58 0.78 9.39
CA LEU A 24 0.61 0.36 8.37
C LEU A 24 0.96 1.00 7.03
N LEU A 25 1.20 0.19 6.00
CA LEU A 25 1.50 0.64 4.64
C LEU A 25 0.28 0.41 3.74
N HIS A 26 -0.28 1.52 3.22
CA HIS A 26 -1.48 1.50 2.41
C HIS A 26 -1.24 1.09 0.95
N GLY A 27 -2.30 0.69 0.28
CA GLY A 27 -2.31 0.39 -1.15
C GLY A 27 -2.30 1.63 -2.04
N LEU A 28 -2.63 1.43 -3.32
CA LEU A 28 -2.59 2.49 -4.34
C LEU A 28 -3.69 3.55 -4.14
N PHE A 29 -4.85 3.16 -3.61
CA PHE A 29 -6.00 4.02 -3.38
C PHE A 29 -6.50 3.90 -1.94
N GLY A 30 -7.15 4.93 -1.41
CA GLY A 30 -7.77 4.90 -0.09
C GLY A 30 -6.78 4.88 1.08
N ALA A 31 -5.74 5.68 1.02
CA ALA A 31 -4.60 5.65 1.94
C ALA A 31 -4.94 5.52 3.44
N LEU A 32 -5.78 6.39 3.97
CA LEU A 32 -6.10 6.39 5.41
C LEU A 32 -7.46 5.75 5.71
N SER A 33 -8.45 5.90 4.82
CA SER A 33 -9.79 5.35 5.03
C SER A 33 -9.78 3.83 5.19
N ASN A 34 -8.87 3.14 4.53
CA ASN A 34 -8.73 1.69 4.63
C ASN A 34 -8.23 1.22 6.01
N PHE A 35 -7.65 2.11 6.81
CA PHE A 35 -7.06 1.77 8.11
C PHE A 35 -7.80 2.37 9.31
N GLU A 36 -8.90 3.10 9.13
CA GLU A 36 -9.61 3.75 10.23
C GLU A 36 -9.97 2.76 11.34
N THR A 37 -10.59 1.64 11.00
CA THR A 37 -10.96 0.59 11.98
C THR A 37 -9.73 -0.03 12.65
N LEU A 38 -8.64 -0.25 11.90
CA LEU A 38 -7.42 -0.82 12.46
C LEU A 38 -6.75 0.18 13.40
N ILE A 39 -6.69 1.47 13.04
CA ILE A 39 -6.15 2.52 13.91
C ILE A 39 -6.95 2.57 15.20
N GLU A 40 -8.29 2.63 15.11
CA GLU A 40 -9.17 2.73 16.29
C GLU A 40 -9.00 1.54 17.24
N TYR A 41 -8.89 0.33 16.69
CA TYR A 41 -8.72 -0.87 17.50
C TYR A 41 -7.32 -0.96 18.11
N PHE A 42 -6.27 -0.80 17.30
CA PHE A 42 -4.90 -1.06 17.73
C PHE A 42 -4.26 0.08 18.52
N ARG A 43 -4.72 1.33 18.41
CA ARG A 43 -4.19 2.45 19.20
C ARG A 43 -4.32 2.26 20.71
N GLN A 44 -5.15 1.33 21.16
CA GLN A 44 -5.31 0.98 22.57
C GLN A 44 -4.14 0.14 23.10
N HIS A 45 -3.36 -0.48 22.22
CA HIS A 45 -2.32 -1.45 22.56
C HIS A 45 -0.97 -1.17 21.89
N TYR A 46 -0.97 -0.37 20.82
CA TYR A 46 0.19 -0.08 19.99
C TYR A 46 0.29 1.41 19.70
N LYS A 47 1.50 1.87 19.44
CA LYS A 47 1.70 3.11 18.70
C LYS A 47 1.48 2.80 17.21
N VAL A 48 0.28 3.12 16.72
CA VAL A 48 -0.08 2.91 15.32
C VAL A 48 0.42 4.08 14.47
N ILE A 49 1.17 3.79 13.44
CA ILE A 49 1.81 4.80 12.57
C ILE A 49 1.45 4.47 11.11
N VAL A 50 0.86 5.45 10.42
CA VAL A 50 0.50 5.31 9.00
C VAL A 50 1.24 6.37 8.20
N PRO A 51 2.41 6.05 7.61
CA PRO A 51 3.06 6.98 6.70
C PRO A 51 2.22 7.16 5.43
N ILE A 52 2.05 8.41 4.99
CA ILE A 52 1.44 8.70 3.69
C ILE A 52 2.50 8.43 2.62
N LEU A 53 2.29 7.34 1.88
CA LEU A 53 3.23 6.93 0.84
C LEU A 53 3.20 7.93 -0.33
N PRO A 54 4.35 8.40 -0.81
CA PRO A 54 4.44 9.44 -1.84
C PRO A 54 4.22 8.86 -3.25
N LEU A 55 3.05 8.23 -3.48
CA LEU A 55 2.73 7.50 -4.72
C LEU A 55 2.74 8.42 -5.95
N PHE A 56 2.38 9.70 -5.74
CA PHE A 56 2.25 10.69 -6.80
C PHE A 56 3.21 11.88 -6.66
N GLU A 57 3.98 11.94 -5.59
CA GLU A 57 4.95 13.00 -5.30
C GLU A 57 6.35 12.67 -5.83
N LEU A 58 6.72 11.38 -5.85
CA LEU A 58 8.00 10.94 -6.42
C LEU A 58 8.08 11.29 -7.92
N ASP A 59 9.27 11.55 -8.42
CA ASP A 59 9.48 11.61 -9.86
C ASP A 59 9.23 10.24 -10.53
N ILE A 60 9.08 10.23 -11.85
CA ILE A 60 8.71 9.01 -12.61
C ILE A 60 9.74 7.90 -12.43
N LEU A 61 11.03 8.22 -12.34
CA LEU A 61 12.10 7.22 -12.20
C LEU A 61 12.06 6.52 -10.84
N HIS A 62 11.62 7.24 -9.80
CA HIS A 62 11.46 6.71 -8.45
C HIS A 62 10.04 6.23 -8.14
N SER A 63 9.08 6.43 -9.04
CA SER A 63 7.71 5.88 -8.91
C SER A 63 7.72 4.37 -9.17
N THR A 64 8.36 3.63 -8.28
CA THR A 64 8.57 2.18 -8.32
C THR A 64 8.37 1.60 -6.92
N VAL A 65 8.10 0.29 -6.81
CA VAL A 65 8.00 -0.41 -5.51
C VAL A 65 9.28 -0.20 -4.69
N GLY A 66 10.46 -0.35 -5.32
CA GLY A 66 11.75 -0.11 -4.66
C GLY A 66 11.95 1.34 -4.20
N GLY A 67 11.46 2.31 -4.97
CA GLY A 67 11.51 3.73 -4.59
C GLY A 67 10.65 4.04 -3.37
N ILE A 68 9.45 3.46 -3.30
CA ILE A 68 8.56 3.58 -2.14
C ILE A 68 9.16 2.83 -0.93
N ALA A 69 9.72 1.64 -1.11
CA ALA A 69 10.40 0.92 -0.04
C ALA A 69 11.58 1.72 0.54
N LYS A 70 12.34 2.42 -0.31
CA LYS A 70 13.39 3.34 0.12
C LYS A 70 12.85 4.55 0.91
N PHE A 71 11.67 5.05 0.54
CA PHE A 71 10.98 6.10 1.31
C PHE A 71 10.59 5.56 2.69
N VAL A 72 9.99 4.36 2.78
CA VAL A 72 9.63 3.72 4.06
C VAL A 72 10.86 3.53 4.93
N HIS A 73 11.97 3.04 4.38
CA HIS A 73 13.22 2.88 5.11
C HIS A 73 13.69 4.21 5.74
N ARG A 74 13.75 5.28 4.94
CA ARG A 74 14.14 6.62 5.42
C ARG A 74 13.17 7.17 6.46
N PHE A 75 11.88 6.86 6.34
CA PHE A 75 10.87 7.24 7.34
C PHE A 75 11.15 6.55 8.67
N LEU A 76 11.36 5.23 8.66
CA LEU A 76 11.67 4.47 9.88
C LEU A 76 12.98 4.94 10.52
N GLU A 77 14.00 5.27 9.73
CA GLU A 77 15.26 5.84 10.23
C GLU A 77 15.06 7.21 10.88
N ALA A 78 14.42 8.15 10.17
CA ALA A 78 14.20 9.51 10.65
C ALA A 78 13.35 9.57 11.94
N ARG A 79 12.55 8.53 12.18
CA ARG A 79 11.71 8.36 13.37
C ARG A 79 12.36 7.49 14.45
N ASP A 80 13.59 6.99 14.22
CA ASP A 80 14.31 6.00 15.04
C ASP A 80 13.43 4.77 15.41
N LEU A 81 12.61 4.32 14.45
CA LEU A 81 11.73 3.17 14.64
C LEU A 81 12.50 1.87 14.42
N LYS A 82 12.53 1.03 15.46
CA LYS A 82 13.18 -0.29 15.49
C LYS A 82 12.20 -1.31 16.06
N ASN A 83 12.39 -2.57 15.71
CA ASN A 83 11.52 -3.67 16.16
C ASN A 83 10.03 -3.40 15.85
N VAL A 84 9.74 -2.91 14.63
CA VAL A 84 8.38 -2.57 14.23
C VAL A 84 7.58 -3.80 13.82
N HIS A 85 6.31 -3.83 14.20
CA HIS A 85 5.30 -4.65 13.55
C HIS A 85 4.90 -3.96 12.25
N LEU A 86 5.15 -4.60 11.11
CA LEU A 86 4.87 -4.01 9.80
C LEU A 86 3.67 -4.71 9.17
N LEU A 87 2.61 -3.94 8.88
CA LEU A 87 1.46 -4.42 8.15
C LEU A 87 1.38 -3.71 6.80
N GLY A 88 1.24 -4.47 5.73
CA GLY A 88 1.09 -3.92 4.39
C GLY A 88 -0.13 -4.48 3.66
N ASN A 89 -0.91 -3.58 3.06
CA ASN A 89 -2.06 -3.93 2.24
C ASN A 89 -1.76 -3.71 0.76
N SER A 90 -2.06 -4.70 -0.09
CA SER A 90 -1.92 -4.59 -1.55
C SER A 90 -0.51 -4.14 -1.96
N LEU A 91 -0.36 -3.00 -2.64
CA LEU A 91 0.94 -2.37 -2.94
C LEU A 91 1.79 -2.15 -1.68
N GLY A 92 1.16 -1.73 -0.57
CA GLY A 92 1.85 -1.57 0.72
C GLY A 92 2.44 -2.88 1.24
N GLY A 93 1.79 -4.01 0.97
CA GLY A 93 2.31 -5.33 1.28
C GLY A 93 3.56 -5.67 0.45
N HIS A 94 3.55 -5.36 -0.84
CA HIS A 94 4.73 -5.51 -1.70
C HIS A 94 5.91 -4.64 -1.22
N VAL A 95 5.62 -3.39 -0.86
CA VAL A 95 6.61 -2.48 -0.27
C VAL A 95 7.17 -3.04 1.04
N ALA A 96 6.31 -3.62 1.89
CA ALA A 96 6.72 -4.27 3.14
C ALA A 96 7.64 -5.47 2.88
N LEU A 97 7.32 -6.32 1.90
CA LEU A 97 8.17 -7.44 1.48
C LEU A 97 9.55 -6.97 1.03
N VAL A 98 9.61 -6.00 0.12
CA VAL A 98 10.89 -5.42 -0.34
C VAL A 98 11.66 -4.81 0.82
N HIS A 99 10.98 -4.18 1.77
CA HIS A 99 11.63 -3.56 2.92
C HIS A 99 12.22 -4.62 3.87
N VAL A 100 11.45 -5.66 4.24
CA VAL A 100 11.91 -6.69 5.17
C VAL A 100 13.08 -7.51 4.61
N LEU A 101 13.07 -7.77 3.30
CA LEU A 101 14.19 -8.46 2.65
C LEU A 101 15.51 -7.65 2.68
N LYS A 102 15.42 -6.32 2.66
CA LYS A 102 16.61 -5.44 2.66
C LYS A 102 17.04 -4.99 4.05
N HIS A 103 16.12 -4.90 4.98
CA HIS A 103 16.32 -4.34 6.32
C HIS A 103 15.60 -5.18 7.38
N PRO A 104 15.89 -6.52 7.43
CA PRO A 104 15.19 -7.45 8.34
C PRO A 104 15.39 -7.09 9.82
N GLU A 105 16.50 -6.45 10.17
CA GLU A 105 16.86 -6.07 11.54
C GLU A 105 15.92 -5.04 12.19
N ARG A 106 15.13 -4.33 11.37
CA ARG A 106 14.18 -3.33 11.86
C ARG A 106 12.80 -3.90 12.14
N ILE A 107 12.51 -5.09 11.61
CA ILE A 107 11.15 -5.65 11.59
C ILE A 107 11.01 -6.78 12.59
N LYS A 108 10.08 -6.63 13.52
CA LYS A 108 9.72 -7.62 14.53
C LYS A 108 8.77 -8.69 13.98
N SER A 109 7.75 -8.27 13.22
CA SER A 109 6.82 -9.16 12.54
C SER A 109 6.27 -8.52 11.27
N LEU A 110 5.77 -9.34 10.36
CA LEU A 110 5.18 -8.93 9.10
C LEU A 110 3.73 -9.42 9.01
N THR A 111 2.82 -8.53 8.61
CA THR A 111 1.44 -8.90 8.26
C THR A 111 1.14 -8.43 6.85
N LEU A 112 0.67 -9.31 5.99
CA LEU A 112 0.33 -9.01 4.60
C LEU A 112 -1.17 -9.24 4.38
N THR A 113 -1.86 -8.25 3.84
CA THR A 113 -3.28 -8.34 3.50
C THR A 113 -3.46 -8.10 2.00
N GLY A 114 -3.89 -9.14 1.25
CA GLY A 114 -4.07 -9.05 -0.19
C GLY A 114 -2.85 -8.46 -0.92
N SER A 115 -1.63 -8.83 -0.51
CA SER A 115 -0.39 -8.23 -1.00
C SER A 115 -0.14 -8.53 -2.47
N SER A 116 0.31 -7.53 -3.22
CA SER A 116 1.00 -7.74 -4.50
C SER A 116 2.47 -8.17 -4.30
N GLY A 117 3.15 -8.52 -5.39
CA GLY A 117 4.57 -8.92 -5.38
C GLY A 117 4.83 -10.41 -5.24
N LEU A 118 3.78 -11.23 -5.15
CA LEU A 118 3.87 -12.69 -5.04
C LEU A 118 3.54 -13.38 -6.35
N PHE A 119 2.46 -12.98 -6.97
CA PHE A 119 2.02 -13.46 -8.27
C PHE A 119 1.24 -12.35 -8.98
N GLU A 120 1.90 -11.72 -9.94
CA GLU A 120 1.28 -10.70 -10.78
C GLU A 120 1.07 -11.30 -12.17
N ASN A 121 -0.17 -11.65 -12.52
CA ASN A 121 -0.53 -11.77 -13.93
C ASN A 121 -0.44 -10.36 -14.51
N GLY A 122 0.44 -10.18 -15.50
CA GLY A 122 0.66 -8.91 -16.16
C GLY A 122 -0.65 -8.17 -16.46
N MET A 123 -0.57 -6.87 -16.67
CA MET A 123 -1.73 -6.04 -17.00
C MET A 123 -2.60 -6.81 -17.99
N GLY A 124 -3.78 -7.27 -17.54
CA GLY A 124 -4.70 -8.01 -18.38
C GLY A 124 -5.03 -7.21 -19.64
N ASP A 125 -5.64 -7.82 -20.63
CA ASP A 125 -5.89 -7.31 -22.00
C ASP A 125 -6.69 -5.99 -22.08
N SER A 126 -7.02 -5.36 -20.94
CA SER A 126 -7.78 -4.11 -20.88
C SER A 126 -6.92 -2.95 -20.39
N TYR A 127 -6.41 -2.16 -21.32
CA TYR A 127 -5.95 -0.81 -21.00
C TYR A 127 -7.08 -0.03 -20.31
N PRO A 128 -6.78 0.77 -19.25
CA PRO A 128 -7.79 1.59 -18.61
C PRO A 128 -8.41 2.52 -19.66
N LYS A 129 -9.72 2.41 -19.86
CA LYS A 129 -10.48 3.32 -20.71
C LYS A 129 -10.61 4.65 -19.98
N ARG A 130 -9.60 5.50 -20.18
CA ARG A 130 -9.58 6.85 -19.61
C ARG A 130 -10.81 7.61 -20.10
N GLY A 131 -11.48 8.32 -19.20
CA GLY A 131 -12.70 9.06 -19.52
C GLY A 131 -13.99 8.25 -19.45
N ASP A 132 -13.95 6.94 -19.34
CA ASP A 132 -15.12 6.09 -19.15
C ASP A 132 -15.35 5.86 -17.64
N TYR A 133 -16.22 6.68 -17.05
CA TYR A 133 -16.53 6.65 -15.63
C TYR A 133 -17.12 5.31 -15.19
N GLU A 134 -18.06 4.74 -15.96
CA GLU A 134 -18.68 3.47 -15.62
C GLU A 134 -17.69 2.30 -15.69
N TYR A 135 -16.78 2.32 -16.65
CA TYR A 135 -15.70 1.33 -16.71
C TYR A 135 -14.81 1.41 -15.44
N ILE A 136 -14.43 2.62 -15.03
CA ILE A 136 -13.58 2.83 -13.84
C ILE A 136 -14.32 2.42 -12.58
N LYS A 137 -15.61 2.80 -12.46
CA LYS A 137 -16.48 2.39 -11.36
C LYS A 137 -16.54 0.87 -11.24
N ASN A 138 -16.90 0.16 -12.31
CA ASN A 138 -16.97 -1.29 -12.32
C ASN A 138 -15.64 -1.95 -11.93
N LYS A 139 -14.51 -1.40 -12.40
CA LYS A 139 -13.18 -1.90 -12.01
C LYS A 139 -12.87 -1.64 -10.55
N THR A 140 -13.27 -0.50 -10.00
CA THR A 140 -13.10 -0.18 -8.58
C THR A 140 -13.96 -1.08 -7.70
N GLU A 141 -15.22 -1.30 -8.07
CA GLU A 141 -16.14 -2.20 -7.38
C GLU A 141 -15.59 -3.64 -7.31
N LEU A 142 -14.99 -4.13 -8.40
CA LEU A 142 -14.37 -5.46 -8.47
C LEU A 142 -13.14 -5.63 -7.55
N THR A 143 -12.61 -4.56 -6.96
CA THR A 143 -11.50 -4.68 -6.00
C THR A 143 -11.97 -5.05 -4.60
N PHE A 144 -13.27 -5.05 -4.34
CA PHE A 144 -13.86 -5.34 -3.04
C PHE A 144 -14.77 -6.57 -3.10
N TYR A 145 -14.83 -7.32 -2.01
CA TYR A 145 -15.80 -8.42 -1.85
C TYR A 145 -17.23 -7.89 -1.91
N ASP A 146 -17.54 -6.84 -1.14
CA ASP A 146 -18.80 -6.11 -1.28
C ASP A 146 -18.56 -4.89 -2.19
N PRO A 147 -19.13 -4.87 -3.41
CA PRO A 147 -19.00 -3.75 -4.34
C PRO A 147 -19.44 -2.41 -3.76
N LYS A 148 -20.34 -2.41 -2.77
CA LYS A 148 -20.81 -1.18 -2.07
C LYS A 148 -19.70 -0.47 -1.30
N THR A 149 -18.61 -1.18 -0.99
CA THR A 149 -17.41 -0.59 -0.36
C THR A 149 -16.74 0.42 -1.29
N ALA A 150 -16.91 0.28 -2.59
CA ALA A 150 -16.49 1.27 -3.58
C ALA A 150 -17.47 2.46 -3.57
N THR A 151 -17.37 3.31 -2.55
CA THR A 151 -18.23 4.50 -2.45
C THR A 151 -18.05 5.42 -3.65
N LYS A 152 -19.04 6.29 -3.87
CA LYS A 152 -18.95 7.28 -4.96
C LYS A 152 -17.68 8.14 -4.84
N GLU A 153 -17.33 8.54 -3.63
CA GLU A 153 -16.16 9.36 -3.33
C GLU A 153 -14.87 8.65 -3.72
N LEU A 154 -14.76 7.34 -3.43
CA LEU A 154 -13.61 6.54 -3.85
C LEU A 154 -13.53 6.39 -5.36
N VAL A 155 -14.67 6.14 -6.01
CA VAL A 155 -14.72 6.05 -7.49
C VAL A 155 -14.32 7.38 -8.13
N ASP A 156 -14.83 8.50 -7.60
CA ASP A 156 -14.49 9.86 -8.08
C ASP A 156 -12.98 10.15 -7.90
N GLU A 157 -12.39 9.73 -6.78
CA GLU A 157 -10.95 9.85 -6.53
C GLU A 157 -10.14 9.05 -7.57
N VAL A 158 -10.49 7.77 -7.76
CA VAL A 158 -9.82 6.89 -8.74
C VAL A 158 -9.97 7.46 -10.15
N TYR A 159 -11.16 7.91 -10.52
CA TYR A 159 -11.42 8.56 -11.80
C TYR A 159 -10.53 9.80 -12.00
N GLY A 160 -10.45 10.66 -11.01
CA GLY A 160 -9.59 11.86 -11.04
C GLY A 160 -8.11 11.52 -11.17
N ILE A 161 -7.65 10.48 -10.48
CA ILE A 161 -6.25 10.01 -10.57
C ILE A 161 -5.95 9.47 -11.97
N ILE A 162 -6.79 8.59 -12.51
CA ILE A 162 -6.58 7.95 -13.83
C ILE A 162 -6.64 8.98 -14.96
N ASN A 163 -7.49 10.00 -14.83
CA ASN A 163 -7.61 11.06 -15.83
C ASN A 163 -6.53 12.14 -15.72
N ASN A 164 -5.77 12.18 -14.62
CA ASN A 164 -4.58 13.01 -14.54
C ASN A 164 -3.41 12.31 -15.26
N ARG A 165 -2.93 12.91 -16.34
CA ARG A 165 -1.87 12.31 -17.20
C ARG A 165 -0.61 11.92 -16.42
N ILE A 166 -0.14 12.80 -15.52
CA ILE A 166 1.09 12.57 -14.75
C ILE A 166 0.87 11.43 -13.75
N LYS A 167 -0.23 11.45 -13.00
CA LYS A 167 -0.56 10.40 -12.03
C LYS A 167 -0.73 9.05 -12.74
N ALA A 168 -1.41 9.01 -13.87
CA ALA A 168 -1.59 7.78 -14.65
C ALA A 168 -0.26 7.19 -15.14
N ILE A 169 0.70 8.00 -15.58
CA ILE A 169 2.05 7.52 -15.93
C ILE A 169 2.75 6.92 -14.72
N LYS A 170 2.62 7.53 -13.54
CA LYS A 170 3.20 7.00 -12.30
C LYS A 170 2.56 5.67 -11.88
N ILE A 171 1.23 5.51 -12.02
CA ILE A 171 0.56 4.24 -11.81
C ILE A 171 1.11 3.16 -12.74
N ILE A 172 1.26 3.46 -14.02
CA ILE A 172 1.81 2.51 -15.00
C ILE A 172 3.26 2.14 -14.62
N SER A 173 4.07 3.10 -14.17
CA SER A 173 5.42 2.85 -13.69
C SER A 173 5.43 1.92 -12.48
N LEU A 174 4.56 2.17 -11.51
CA LEU A 174 4.39 1.33 -10.31
C LEU A 174 3.94 -0.09 -10.68
N ALA A 175 2.93 -0.24 -11.53
CA ALA A 175 2.43 -1.53 -11.99
C ALA A 175 3.52 -2.34 -12.71
N LYS A 176 4.24 -1.72 -13.65
CA LYS A 176 5.39 -2.35 -14.33
C LYS A 176 6.50 -2.74 -13.33
N SER A 177 6.74 -1.90 -12.34
CA SER A 177 7.72 -2.19 -11.29
C SER A 177 7.29 -3.37 -10.43
N ALA A 178 6.00 -3.47 -10.06
CA ALA A 178 5.45 -4.57 -9.30
C ALA A 178 5.62 -5.91 -10.04
N ILE A 179 5.29 -5.96 -11.33
CA ILE A 179 5.47 -7.15 -12.16
C ILE A 179 6.94 -7.59 -12.24
N ARG A 180 7.86 -6.64 -12.42
CA ARG A 180 9.30 -6.94 -12.52
C ARG A 180 9.93 -7.37 -11.21
N ASN A 181 9.35 -6.97 -10.10
CA ASN A 181 9.86 -7.20 -8.75
C ASN A 181 9.04 -8.29 -8.05
N ASN A 182 8.81 -9.42 -8.74
CA ASN A 182 8.19 -10.59 -8.14
C ASN A 182 9.16 -11.21 -7.14
N LEU A 183 8.69 -11.43 -5.92
CA LEU A 183 9.49 -11.86 -4.78
C LEU A 183 9.24 -13.32 -4.38
N GLY A 184 8.56 -14.10 -5.23
CA GLY A 184 8.18 -15.47 -4.92
C GLY A 184 9.36 -16.36 -4.53
N GLU A 185 10.52 -16.16 -5.17
CA GLU A 185 11.73 -16.94 -4.92
C GLU A 185 12.50 -16.46 -3.68
N GLU A 186 12.34 -15.21 -3.25
CA GLU A 186 13.03 -14.62 -2.11
C GLU A 186 12.28 -14.79 -0.78
N LEU A 187 11.04 -15.25 -0.77
CA LEU A 187 10.21 -15.35 0.45
C LEU A 187 10.83 -16.21 1.54
N ASN A 188 11.60 -17.24 1.16
CA ASN A 188 12.31 -18.12 2.09
C ASN A 188 13.39 -17.40 2.91
N GLN A 189 13.81 -16.20 2.51
CA GLN A 189 14.78 -15.37 3.22
C GLN A 189 14.14 -14.59 4.36
N ILE A 190 12.80 -14.43 4.38
CA ILE A 190 12.07 -13.73 5.44
C ILE A 190 12.01 -14.66 6.65
N LYS A 191 12.61 -14.23 7.77
CA LYS A 191 12.68 -14.99 9.03
C LYS A 191 11.73 -14.42 10.10
N GLN A 192 11.16 -13.26 9.88
CA GLN A 192 10.20 -12.64 10.78
C GLN A 192 8.92 -13.46 10.84
N PRO A 193 8.29 -13.59 12.03
CA PRO A 193 6.94 -14.12 12.14
C PRO A 193 6.02 -13.39 11.15
N THR A 194 5.39 -14.15 10.25
CA THR A 194 4.60 -13.57 9.16
C THR A 194 3.16 -14.08 9.21
N LEU A 195 2.20 -13.15 9.21
CA LEU A 195 0.78 -13.43 9.07
C LEU A 195 0.32 -13.05 7.66
N LEU A 196 -0.36 -13.98 6.99
CA LEU A 196 -0.94 -13.79 5.67
C LEU A 196 -2.46 -13.77 5.78
N ILE A 197 -3.10 -12.72 5.28
CA ILE A 197 -4.55 -12.55 5.27
C ILE A 197 -4.99 -12.31 3.83
N TRP A 198 -5.71 -13.29 3.27
CA TRP A 198 -6.29 -13.21 1.94
C TRP A 198 -7.76 -13.58 2.00
N GLU A 199 -8.54 -12.95 1.17
CA GLU A 199 -9.94 -13.28 0.99
C GLU A 199 -10.06 -14.44 -0.01
N ILE A 200 -10.76 -15.51 0.37
CA ILE A 200 -10.88 -16.74 -0.48
C ILE A 200 -11.72 -16.47 -1.72
N MET A 201 -12.63 -15.48 -1.65
CA MET A 201 -13.60 -15.18 -2.71
C MET A 201 -13.18 -14.00 -3.60
N THR A 202 -12.05 -13.39 -3.32
CA THR A 202 -11.55 -12.32 -4.19
C THR A 202 -11.04 -12.95 -5.48
N THR A 203 -11.84 -12.90 -6.52
CA THR A 203 -11.28 -12.79 -7.85
C THR A 203 -10.52 -11.48 -7.85
N LEU A 204 -9.24 -11.51 -7.47
CA LEU A 204 -8.38 -10.33 -7.61
C LEU A 204 -8.58 -9.82 -9.02
N PRO A 205 -9.19 -8.65 -9.22
CA PRO A 205 -9.17 -8.04 -10.51
C PRO A 205 -7.69 -7.89 -10.81
N ARG A 206 -7.27 -8.48 -11.88
CA ARG A 206 -5.95 -8.25 -12.45
C ARG A 206 -5.78 -6.75 -12.44
N LEU A 207 -4.94 -6.24 -11.54
CA LEU A 207 -4.74 -4.82 -11.37
C LEU A 207 -4.32 -4.23 -12.71
N LEU A 208 -5.28 -3.49 -13.34
CA LEU A 208 -5.15 -2.60 -14.50
C LEU A 208 -4.50 -3.20 -15.74
#